data_2fb8e34a628e7180c3b65fd9305c81d8
#
_entry.id   2fb8e34a628e7180c3b65fd9305c81d8
#
_cell.length_a   1.000
_cell.length_b   1.000
_cell.length_c   1.000
_cell.angle_alpha   90.00
_cell.angle_beta   90.00
_cell.angle_gamma   90.00
#
_symmetry.space_group_name_H-M   'P 1'
#
loop_
_entity.id
_entity.type
_entity.pdbx_description
1 polymer ?
#
loop_
_entity_poly.entity_id
_entity_poly.type
_entity_poly.pdbx_seq_one_letter_code
_entity_poly.pdbx_strand_id
1 'polypeptide(L)'
;MRVDIGNALDRVATPGVPEDALDRLDDRVADAHARIEEGRANNEHGYESLNLPHTVDTDEIRAAVEPFDDSEYLLNVGIGGSALGAATLSAALDSDVEAYYLDNVDPEWVESIIDDVDLSKTAVNVVSRSGTTAETLSNFLVVREAMESAGVDWTERTWVTTGEAGNLRDLANKHDLPSLKVPDGVPGRFSVLSTVGLAAAALQGHDIDAIVEGAAAAEADLAPSLYESPAYAYGAIAYALDVRGAGINAMMPYEESLETFAEWYAQLWAESLGKDGLGQTPVRALGATDQHSQLQLYRAGPNDKMVTLVRAADREDTPIPETDLDGLSYLGGSSLGELLDAEFEATEASLAAADLPNVRIEIDSVDEYGLGELLYSMEAATVLAGELYDVDTFVQPAVEWGKKAARGLLGGGDFEEADAVAEKTTLTIE
;
A
#
# COMPACT_ATOMS: atom_id res chain seq x y z
N MET A 1 -10.89 -6.15 -12.18
CA MET A 1 -9.96 -5.03 -12.56
C MET A 1 -9.62 -5.10 -14.04
N ARG A 2 -9.42 -3.97 -14.70
CA ARG A 2 -9.00 -3.86 -16.12
C ARG A 2 -7.72 -3.04 -16.21
N VAL A 3 -6.83 -3.40 -17.14
CA VAL A 3 -5.56 -2.67 -17.38
C VAL A 3 -5.42 -2.35 -18.85
N ASP A 4 -5.24 -1.08 -19.18
CA ASP A 4 -4.96 -0.62 -20.56
C ASP A 4 -3.49 -0.17 -20.65
N ILE A 5 -2.72 -0.86 -21.46
CA ILE A 5 -1.29 -0.62 -21.70
C ILE A 5 -1.03 0.04 -23.06
N GLY A 6 -2.07 0.45 -23.80
CA GLY A 6 -1.95 0.96 -25.16
C GLY A 6 -1.05 2.18 -25.30
N ASN A 7 -1.05 3.06 -24.29
CA ASN A 7 -0.21 4.26 -24.25
C ASN A 7 1.25 3.99 -23.79
N ALA A 8 1.58 2.75 -23.42
CA ALA A 8 2.95 2.32 -23.10
C ALA A 8 3.69 1.71 -24.30
N LEU A 9 3.02 1.54 -25.45
CA LEU A 9 3.60 0.97 -26.65
C LEU A 9 4.46 1.99 -27.40
N ASP A 10 5.47 1.52 -28.13
CA ASP A 10 6.44 2.34 -28.88
C ASP A 10 5.82 3.19 -30.00
N ARG A 11 4.63 2.83 -30.47
CA ARG A 11 3.84 3.65 -31.41
C ARG A 11 3.27 4.92 -30.78
N VAL A 12 3.25 5.03 -29.43
CA VAL A 12 2.68 6.16 -28.68
C VAL A 12 3.75 6.81 -27.81
N ALA A 13 4.62 6.05 -27.16
CA ALA A 13 5.51 6.52 -26.11
C ALA A 13 7.00 6.35 -26.43
N THR A 14 7.83 7.20 -25.79
CA THR A 14 9.31 7.09 -25.82
C THR A 14 9.85 7.38 -24.40
N PRO A 15 10.39 6.38 -23.66
CA PRO A 15 10.52 4.99 -24.08
C PRO A 15 9.18 4.29 -24.19
N GLY A 16 9.01 3.41 -25.16
CA GLY A 16 7.83 2.59 -25.35
C GLY A 16 8.18 1.12 -25.60
N VAL A 17 7.23 0.24 -25.49
CA VAL A 17 7.42 -1.20 -25.66
C VAL A 17 6.91 -1.64 -27.04
N PRO A 18 7.75 -2.18 -27.92
CA PRO A 18 7.32 -2.75 -29.20
C PRO A 18 6.41 -3.97 -28.99
N GLU A 19 5.41 -4.15 -29.87
CA GLU A 19 4.47 -5.28 -29.78
C GLU A 19 5.21 -6.64 -29.82
N ASP A 20 6.22 -6.77 -30.68
CA ASP A 20 7.05 -7.99 -30.76
C ASP A 20 7.91 -8.23 -29.50
N ALA A 21 8.17 -7.19 -28.72
CA ALA A 21 8.84 -7.33 -27.43
C ALA A 21 7.85 -7.78 -26.34
N LEU A 22 6.58 -7.40 -26.44
CA LEU A 22 5.52 -7.93 -25.56
C LEU A 22 5.32 -9.44 -25.80
N ASP A 23 5.28 -9.88 -27.07
CA ASP A 23 5.13 -11.30 -27.39
C ASP A 23 6.30 -12.15 -26.81
N ARG A 24 7.53 -11.64 -26.89
CA ARG A 24 8.68 -12.29 -26.24
C ARG A 24 8.65 -12.21 -24.71
N LEU A 25 8.05 -11.17 -24.16
CA LEU A 25 7.88 -11.02 -22.73
C LEU A 25 6.81 -11.98 -22.20
N ASP A 26 5.79 -12.26 -23.01
CA ASP A 26 4.73 -13.20 -22.66
C ASP A 26 5.26 -14.62 -22.41
N ASP A 27 6.24 -15.09 -23.19
CA ASP A 27 6.94 -16.35 -22.92
C ASP A 27 7.60 -16.35 -21.52
N ARG A 28 8.21 -15.21 -21.12
CA ARG A 28 8.83 -15.06 -19.80
C ARG A 28 7.79 -14.94 -18.68
N VAL A 29 6.63 -14.33 -18.97
CA VAL A 29 5.50 -14.29 -18.04
C VAL A 29 4.97 -15.69 -17.75
N ALA A 30 4.90 -16.55 -18.77
CA ALA A 30 4.50 -17.96 -18.58
C ALA A 30 5.48 -18.72 -17.67
N ASP A 31 6.80 -18.52 -17.85
CA ASP A 31 7.81 -19.12 -16.98
C ASP A 31 7.74 -18.58 -15.55
N ALA A 32 7.57 -17.27 -15.39
CA ALA A 32 7.41 -16.61 -14.10
C ALA A 32 6.12 -17.06 -13.38
N HIS A 33 5.00 -17.16 -14.09
CA HIS A 33 3.76 -17.70 -13.55
C HIS A 33 3.96 -19.13 -13.03
N ALA A 34 4.63 -20.01 -13.80
CA ALA A 34 4.91 -21.36 -13.34
C ALA A 34 5.75 -21.38 -12.05
N ARG A 35 6.73 -20.48 -11.94
CA ARG A 35 7.54 -20.32 -10.72
C ARG A 35 6.70 -19.81 -9.53
N ILE A 36 5.83 -18.82 -9.76
CA ILE A 36 4.91 -18.29 -8.74
C ILE A 36 3.98 -19.41 -8.23
N GLU A 37 3.38 -20.17 -9.13
CA GLU A 37 2.50 -21.29 -8.77
C GLU A 37 3.24 -22.39 -8.01
N GLU A 38 4.49 -22.70 -8.38
CA GLU A 38 5.34 -23.63 -7.62
C GLU A 38 5.60 -23.11 -6.19
N GLY A 39 5.94 -21.82 -6.04
CA GLY A 39 6.18 -21.19 -4.75
C GLY A 39 4.94 -21.20 -3.87
N ARG A 40 3.78 -20.87 -4.44
CA ARG A 40 2.47 -20.92 -3.77
C ARG A 40 2.13 -22.34 -3.31
N ALA A 41 2.25 -23.32 -4.19
CA ALA A 41 1.94 -24.71 -3.88
C ALA A 41 2.82 -25.32 -2.78
N ASN A 42 4.07 -24.85 -2.69
CA ASN A 42 5.04 -25.29 -1.69
C ASN A 42 5.02 -24.44 -0.40
N ASN A 43 4.18 -23.41 -0.32
CA ASN A 43 4.17 -22.40 0.75
C ASN A 43 5.58 -21.83 1.00
N GLU A 44 6.27 -21.46 -0.07
CA GLU A 44 7.58 -20.83 0.04
C GLU A 44 7.44 -19.42 0.63
N HIS A 45 8.43 -19.00 1.42
CA HIS A 45 8.44 -17.68 2.05
C HIS A 45 8.17 -16.58 1.04
N GLY A 46 7.17 -15.75 1.33
CA GLY A 46 6.70 -14.65 0.51
C GLY A 46 5.61 -15.07 -0.48
N TYR A 47 5.74 -16.18 -1.20
CA TYR A 47 4.68 -16.67 -2.10
C TYR A 47 3.40 -17.07 -1.35
N GLU A 48 3.51 -17.41 -0.05
CA GLU A 48 2.35 -17.66 0.83
C GLU A 48 1.40 -16.45 0.89
N SER A 49 1.88 -15.23 0.67
CA SER A 49 1.06 -14.02 0.62
C SER A 49 -0.07 -14.15 -0.42
N LEU A 50 0.24 -14.73 -1.57
CA LEU A 50 -0.73 -14.92 -2.64
C LEU A 50 -1.75 -16.05 -2.36
N ASN A 51 -1.60 -16.79 -1.25
CA ASN A 51 -2.57 -17.76 -0.77
C ASN A 51 -3.52 -17.20 0.30
N LEU A 52 -3.31 -15.96 0.75
CA LEU A 52 -4.11 -15.34 1.82
C LEU A 52 -5.62 -15.37 1.55
N PRO A 53 -6.12 -15.16 0.33
CA PRO A 53 -7.57 -15.25 0.07
C PRO A 53 -8.21 -16.59 0.44
N HIS A 54 -7.42 -17.66 0.53
CA HIS A 54 -7.90 -19.01 0.88
C HIS A 54 -7.49 -19.48 2.27
N THR A 55 -6.62 -18.73 2.97
CA THR A 55 -6.03 -19.17 4.24
C THR A 55 -6.37 -18.27 5.42
N VAL A 56 -6.81 -17.04 5.16
CA VAL A 56 -7.23 -16.13 6.22
C VAL A 56 -8.54 -16.59 6.86
N ASP A 57 -8.58 -16.58 8.19
CA ASP A 57 -9.79 -16.88 8.96
C ASP A 57 -10.45 -15.57 9.41
N THR A 58 -11.46 -15.14 8.67
CA THR A 58 -12.18 -13.89 8.93
C THR A 58 -13.04 -13.98 10.19
N ASP A 59 -13.49 -15.18 10.60
CA ASP A 59 -14.23 -15.38 11.83
C ASP A 59 -13.32 -15.22 13.06
N GLU A 60 -12.06 -15.72 12.99
CA GLU A 60 -11.05 -15.48 14.03
C GLU A 60 -10.79 -13.97 14.20
N ILE A 61 -10.68 -13.25 13.08
CA ILE A 61 -10.46 -11.78 13.11
C ILE A 61 -11.63 -11.08 13.79
N ARG A 62 -12.88 -11.36 13.38
CA ARG A 62 -14.07 -10.75 13.98
C ARG A 62 -14.17 -11.04 15.48
N ALA A 63 -13.94 -12.29 15.87
CA ALA A 63 -13.97 -12.67 17.27
C ALA A 63 -12.91 -11.96 18.12
N ALA A 64 -11.75 -11.65 17.55
CA ALA A 64 -10.68 -10.95 18.25
C ALA A 64 -10.99 -9.45 18.47
N VAL A 65 -11.73 -8.81 17.56
CA VAL A 65 -12.07 -7.38 17.66
C VAL A 65 -13.43 -7.13 18.31
N GLU A 66 -14.32 -8.13 18.42
CA GLU A 66 -15.64 -8.03 19.05
C GLU A 66 -15.62 -7.35 20.45
N PRO A 67 -14.63 -7.62 21.34
CA PRO A 67 -14.56 -6.94 22.63
C PRO A 67 -14.43 -5.42 22.57
N PHE A 68 -14.13 -4.86 21.40
CA PHE A 68 -13.88 -3.43 21.17
C PHE A 68 -14.98 -2.74 20.35
N ASP A 69 -16.12 -3.38 20.12
CA ASP A 69 -17.24 -2.87 19.28
C ASP A 69 -17.84 -1.55 19.78
N ASP A 70 -17.59 -1.18 21.03
CA ASP A 70 -18.06 0.07 21.64
C ASP A 70 -17.10 1.26 21.40
N SER A 71 -16.04 1.06 20.64
CA SER A 71 -15.03 2.07 20.38
C SER A 71 -15.51 3.09 19.33
N GLU A 72 -15.19 4.37 19.56
CA GLU A 72 -15.39 5.45 18.60
C GLU A 72 -14.09 5.74 17.81
N TYR A 73 -12.94 5.29 18.37
CA TYR A 73 -11.62 5.51 17.80
C TYR A 73 -10.79 4.23 17.73
N LEU A 74 -9.98 4.12 16.70
CA LEU A 74 -8.94 3.10 16.55
C LEU A 74 -7.56 3.77 16.51
N LEU A 75 -6.67 3.39 17.42
CA LEU A 75 -5.23 3.68 17.29
C LEU A 75 -4.51 2.42 16.80
N ASN A 76 -4.08 2.41 15.56
CA ASN A 76 -3.24 1.33 15.03
C ASN A 76 -1.76 1.71 15.18
N VAL A 77 -1.05 1.05 16.08
CA VAL A 77 0.35 1.32 16.43
C VAL A 77 1.24 0.34 15.69
N GLY A 78 1.82 0.76 14.58
CA GLY A 78 2.64 -0.07 13.71
C GLY A 78 3.37 0.80 12.68
N ILE A 79 4.42 0.30 12.04
CA ILE A 79 5.19 1.03 11.04
C ILE A 79 5.34 0.23 9.75
N GLY A 80 5.32 0.93 8.62
CA GLY A 80 5.46 0.35 7.29
C GLY A 80 4.35 -0.67 7.01
N GLY A 81 4.70 -1.90 6.65
CA GLY A 81 3.72 -2.96 6.37
C GLY A 81 2.82 -3.35 7.55
N SER A 82 3.11 -2.88 8.78
CA SER A 82 2.24 -3.06 9.94
C SER A 82 1.15 -1.96 10.06
N ALA A 83 1.20 -0.94 9.21
CA ALA A 83 0.27 0.17 9.21
C ALA A 83 -0.36 0.43 7.83
N LEU A 84 0.46 0.55 6.78
CA LEU A 84 0.03 1.08 5.49
C LEU A 84 -1.11 0.30 4.82
N GLY A 85 -1.12 -1.03 4.91
CA GLY A 85 -2.22 -1.82 4.36
C GLY A 85 -3.55 -1.55 5.05
N ALA A 86 -3.55 -1.53 6.40
CA ALA A 86 -4.72 -1.19 7.18
C ALA A 86 -5.16 0.26 6.95
N ALA A 87 -4.20 1.21 6.89
CA ALA A 87 -4.48 2.61 6.60
C ALA A 87 -5.13 2.81 5.22
N THR A 88 -4.72 2.01 4.23
CA THR A 88 -5.32 2.04 2.89
C THR A 88 -6.79 1.63 2.92
N LEU A 89 -7.12 0.55 3.63
CA LEU A 89 -8.52 0.12 3.78
C LEU A 89 -9.34 1.17 4.52
N SER A 90 -8.83 1.71 5.65
CA SER A 90 -9.53 2.73 6.43
C SER A 90 -9.70 4.07 5.70
N ALA A 91 -8.77 4.44 4.83
CA ALA A 91 -8.89 5.68 4.05
C ALA A 91 -9.86 5.53 2.86
N ALA A 92 -9.98 4.31 2.33
CA ALA A 92 -10.79 4.03 1.16
C ALA A 92 -12.27 3.76 1.48
N LEU A 93 -12.58 3.34 2.70
CA LEU A 93 -13.92 2.92 3.13
C LEU A 93 -14.44 3.82 4.26
N ASP A 94 -15.69 4.24 4.17
CA ASP A 94 -16.32 5.08 5.19
C ASP A 94 -16.69 4.28 6.44
N SER A 95 -16.37 4.81 7.64
CA SER A 95 -16.68 4.20 8.92
C SER A 95 -17.08 5.24 9.97
N ASP A 96 -17.91 4.82 10.92
CA ASP A 96 -18.22 5.61 12.12
C ASP A 96 -17.08 5.53 13.17
N VAL A 97 -16.15 4.58 13.05
CA VAL A 97 -14.96 4.45 13.90
C VAL A 97 -13.79 5.17 13.23
N GLU A 98 -13.36 6.27 13.83
CA GLU A 98 -12.27 7.08 13.31
C GLU A 98 -10.92 6.41 13.60
N ALA A 99 -10.10 6.18 12.56
CA ALA A 99 -8.85 5.45 12.67
C ALA A 99 -7.62 6.36 12.54
N TYR A 100 -6.68 6.22 13.47
CA TYR A 100 -5.38 6.88 13.46
C TYR A 100 -4.26 5.84 13.42
N TYR A 101 -3.21 6.11 12.65
CA TYR A 101 -2.10 5.20 12.41
C TYR A 101 -0.80 5.78 12.97
N LEU A 102 -0.38 5.32 14.15
CA LEU A 102 0.88 5.74 14.78
C LEU A 102 2.06 4.98 14.13
N ASP A 103 2.47 5.44 12.95
CA ASP A 103 3.51 4.86 12.10
C ASP A 103 4.80 5.69 12.04
N ASN A 104 4.90 6.76 12.84
CA ASN A 104 6.07 7.60 13.01
C ASN A 104 6.30 7.87 14.51
N VAL A 105 7.53 8.25 14.88
CA VAL A 105 7.92 8.60 16.26
C VAL A 105 8.12 10.11 16.45
N ASP A 106 7.45 10.92 15.63
CA ASP A 106 7.41 12.38 15.81
C ASP A 106 6.59 12.70 17.07
N PRO A 107 7.24 13.30 18.12
CA PRO A 107 6.57 13.49 19.39
C PRO A 107 5.38 14.45 19.33
N GLU A 108 5.46 15.54 18.56
CA GLU A 108 4.38 16.52 18.45
C GLU A 108 3.17 15.89 17.74
N TRP A 109 3.40 15.07 16.74
CA TRP A 109 2.34 14.38 16.02
C TRP A 109 1.70 13.28 16.86
N VAL A 110 2.48 12.45 17.57
CA VAL A 110 1.96 11.42 18.48
C VAL A 110 1.13 12.03 19.60
N GLU A 111 1.62 13.12 20.23
CA GLU A 111 0.87 13.83 21.27
C GLU A 111 -0.44 14.41 20.72
N SER A 112 -0.43 15.01 19.51
CA SER A 112 -1.65 15.57 18.91
C SER A 112 -2.74 14.52 18.68
N ILE A 113 -2.39 13.31 18.23
CA ILE A 113 -3.35 12.23 18.06
C ILE A 113 -3.93 11.79 19.41
N ILE A 114 -3.09 11.65 20.43
CA ILE A 114 -3.54 11.26 21.77
C ILE A 114 -4.50 12.31 22.37
N ASP A 115 -4.26 13.58 22.09
CA ASP A 115 -5.12 14.69 22.56
C ASP A 115 -6.44 14.78 21.80
N ASP A 116 -6.50 14.32 20.55
CA ASP A 116 -7.68 14.37 19.68
C ASP A 116 -8.70 13.24 19.97
N VAL A 117 -8.30 12.17 20.67
CA VAL A 117 -9.17 11.00 20.90
C VAL A 117 -9.64 10.89 22.36
N ASP A 118 -10.86 10.37 22.58
CA ASP A 118 -11.29 9.91 23.90
C ASP A 118 -10.70 8.53 24.18
N LEU A 119 -9.63 8.48 24.99
CA LEU A 119 -8.92 7.25 25.31
C LEU A 119 -9.82 6.18 25.95
N SER A 120 -10.93 6.57 26.61
CA SER A 120 -11.90 5.62 27.19
C SER A 120 -12.77 4.92 26.14
N LYS A 121 -12.81 5.46 24.92
CA LYS A 121 -13.55 4.97 23.77
C LYS A 121 -12.62 4.57 22.60
N THR A 122 -11.35 4.44 22.89
CA THR A 122 -10.31 4.11 21.91
C THR A 122 -9.92 2.65 22.03
N ALA A 123 -9.99 1.94 20.92
CA ALA A 123 -9.36 0.64 20.77
C ALA A 123 -7.92 0.80 20.26
N VAL A 124 -6.99 0.02 20.77
CA VAL A 124 -5.57 0.08 20.39
C VAL A 124 -5.13 -1.25 19.78
N ASN A 125 -4.73 -1.24 18.52
CA ASN A 125 -4.09 -2.39 17.86
C ASN A 125 -2.58 -2.19 17.81
N VAL A 126 -1.82 -3.04 18.48
CA VAL A 126 -0.34 -2.96 18.42
C VAL A 126 0.18 -4.00 17.46
N VAL A 127 0.74 -3.55 16.34
CA VAL A 127 1.09 -4.41 15.22
C VAL A 127 2.61 -4.49 15.04
N SER A 128 3.19 -5.66 15.28
CA SER A 128 4.60 -5.91 14.99
C SER A 128 4.84 -7.41 14.79
N ARG A 129 5.20 -7.82 13.58
CA ARG A 129 5.52 -9.22 13.27
C ARG A 129 6.64 -9.77 14.15
N SER A 130 7.73 -9.00 14.30
CA SER A 130 8.88 -9.42 15.14
C SER A 130 8.60 -9.29 16.64
N GLY A 131 7.58 -8.51 17.02
CA GLY A 131 7.29 -8.13 18.40
C GLY A 131 8.39 -7.30 19.07
N THR A 132 9.34 -6.74 18.30
CA THR A 132 10.53 -6.03 18.82
C THR A 132 10.83 -4.73 18.09
N THR A 133 9.94 -4.27 17.20
CA THR A 133 10.11 -3.01 16.45
C THR A 133 10.14 -1.83 17.41
N ALA A 134 11.24 -1.10 17.41
CA ALA A 134 11.49 -0.05 18.41
C ALA A 134 10.44 1.07 18.33
N GLU A 135 10.12 1.52 17.13
CA GLU A 135 9.16 2.59 16.88
C GLU A 135 7.76 2.19 17.37
N THR A 136 7.28 1.00 17.01
CA THR A 136 5.98 0.48 17.44
C THR A 136 5.90 0.37 18.97
N LEU A 137 6.92 -0.22 19.59
CA LEU A 137 6.92 -0.39 21.05
C LEU A 137 7.04 0.96 21.78
N SER A 138 7.80 1.92 21.24
CA SER A 138 7.91 3.26 21.81
C SER A 138 6.58 4.00 21.78
N ASN A 139 5.92 4.05 20.62
CA ASN A 139 4.60 4.68 20.50
C ASN A 139 3.57 4.00 21.40
N PHE A 140 3.56 2.66 21.46
CA PHE A 140 2.65 1.94 22.36
C PHE A 140 2.90 2.30 23.83
N LEU A 141 4.16 2.41 24.27
CA LEU A 141 4.46 2.78 25.65
C LEU A 141 3.97 4.19 25.99
N VAL A 142 4.02 5.13 25.05
CA VAL A 142 3.47 6.49 25.21
C VAL A 142 1.95 6.46 25.30
N VAL A 143 1.27 5.74 24.38
CA VAL A 143 -0.20 5.56 24.41
C VAL A 143 -0.65 4.92 25.71
N ARG A 144 0.02 3.87 26.15
CA ARG A 144 -0.27 3.18 27.40
C ARG A 144 -0.15 4.12 28.61
N GLU A 145 0.91 4.90 28.71
CA GLU A 145 1.10 5.89 29.80
C GLU A 145 -0.01 6.96 29.80
N ALA A 146 -0.43 7.41 28.60
CA ALA A 146 -1.54 8.34 28.46
C ALA A 146 -2.85 7.73 28.96
N MET A 147 -3.16 6.47 28.60
CA MET A 147 -4.34 5.75 29.08
C MET A 147 -4.31 5.58 30.60
N GLU A 148 -3.20 5.12 31.18
CA GLU A 148 -3.02 4.98 32.62
C GLU A 148 -3.21 6.32 33.35
N SER A 149 -2.69 7.43 32.80
CA SER A 149 -2.82 8.79 33.32
C SER A 149 -4.27 9.31 33.26
N ALA A 150 -5.00 8.90 32.23
CA ALA A 150 -6.45 9.20 32.08
C ALA A 150 -7.36 8.30 32.95
N GLY A 151 -6.79 7.31 33.66
CA GLY A 151 -7.52 6.35 34.48
C GLY A 151 -8.24 5.26 33.66
N VAL A 152 -7.80 5.05 32.43
CA VAL A 152 -8.29 3.99 31.53
C VAL A 152 -7.43 2.74 31.69
N ASP A 153 -8.07 1.58 31.86
CA ASP A 153 -7.36 0.30 31.86
C ASP A 153 -7.04 -0.07 30.41
N TRP A 154 -5.79 0.16 30.03
CA TRP A 154 -5.31 -0.10 28.66
C TRP A 154 -5.46 -1.59 28.27
N THR A 155 -5.49 -2.53 29.22
CA THR A 155 -5.62 -3.96 28.92
C THR A 155 -7.02 -4.33 28.42
N GLU A 156 -8.04 -3.54 28.81
CA GLU A 156 -9.42 -3.69 28.34
C GLU A 156 -9.65 -3.04 26.96
N ARG A 157 -8.68 -2.26 26.46
CA ARG A 157 -8.78 -1.48 25.23
C ARG A 157 -7.72 -1.85 24.19
N THR A 158 -6.92 -2.89 24.43
CA THR A 158 -5.77 -3.24 23.56
C THR A 158 -5.84 -4.68 23.12
N TRP A 159 -5.65 -4.90 21.82
CA TRP A 159 -5.24 -6.21 21.31
C TRP A 159 -3.89 -6.09 20.60
N VAL A 160 -3.25 -7.20 20.33
CA VAL A 160 -1.97 -7.24 19.62
C VAL A 160 -2.06 -8.11 18.37
N THR A 161 -1.43 -7.65 17.30
CA THR A 161 -1.25 -8.42 16.05
C THR A 161 0.24 -8.67 15.87
N THR A 162 0.71 -9.91 16.19
CA THR A 162 2.15 -10.20 16.31
C THR A 162 2.47 -11.66 15.95
N GLY A 163 3.75 -11.96 15.78
CA GLY A 163 4.23 -13.33 15.59
C GLY A 163 4.13 -14.21 16.84
N GLU A 164 4.68 -15.42 16.77
CA GLU A 164 4.63 -16.41 17.87
C GLU A 164 5.57 -16.09 19.04
N ALA A 165 6.56 -15.20 18.82
CA ALA A 165 7.57 -14.85 19.82
C ALA A 165 7.88 -13.34 19.79
N GLY A 166 8.64 -12.87 20.80
CA GLY A 166 9.07 -11.47 20.93
C GLY A 166 8.38 -10.74 22.06
N ASN A 167 8.87 -9.54 22.38
CA ASN A 167 8.42 -8.75 23.53
C ASN A 167 6.91 -8.47 23.52
N LEU A 168 6.33 -8.25 22.33
CA LEU A 168 4.90 -7.98 22.18
C LEU A 168 4.06 -9.23 22.47
N ARG A 169 4.52 -10.42 22.03
CA ARG A 169 3.88 -11.70 22.39
C ARG A 169 3.98 -11.97 23.88
N ASP A 170 5.13 -11.72 24.50
CA ASP A 170 5.32 -11.87 25.94
C ASP A 170 4.42 -10.91 26.72
N LEU A 171 4.25 -9.67 26.24
CA LEU A 171 3.33 -8.69 26.84
C LEU A 171 1.88 -9.19 26.76
N ALA A 172 1.43 -9.66 25.61
CA ALA A 172 0.10 -10.20 25.43
C ALA A 172 -0.19 -11.36 26.37
N ASN A 173 0.74 -12.32 26.45
CA ASN A 173 0.61 -13.47 27.34
C ASN A 173 0.60 -13.05 28.83
N LYS A 174 1.42 -12.06 29.22
CA LYS A 174 1.51 -11.58 30.61
C LYS A 174 0.22 -10.89 31.08
N HIS A 175 -0.45 -10.18 30.19
CA HIS A 175 -1.63 -9.38 30.51
C HIS A 175 -2.94 -9.98 29.98
N ASP A 176 -2.87 -11.19 29.40
CA ASP A 176 -4.04 -11.91 28.83
C ASP A 176 -4.77 -11.07 27.76
N LEU A 177 -4.01 -10.35 26.92
CA LEU A 177 -4.58 -9.52 25.88
C LEU A 177 -5.09 -10.38 24.70
N PRO A 178 -6.23 -10.01 24.09
CA PRO A 178 -6.63 -10.57 22.81
C PRO A 178 -5.47 -10.44 21.81
N SER A 179 -5.26 -11.47 21.00
CA SER A 179 -4.13 -11.42 20.06
C SER A 179 -4.41 -12.17 18.77
N LEU A 180 -4.03 -11.56 17.67
CA LEU A 180 -4.02 -12.15 16.34
C LEU A 180 -2.58 -12.55 15.95
N LYS A 181 -2.45 -13.65 15.24
CA LYS A 181 -1.16 -14.07 14.72
C LYS A 181 -0.92 -13.44 13.35
N VAL A 182 0.23 -12.79 13.16
CA VAL A 182 0.73 -12.45 11.82
C VAL A 182 1.12 -13.74 11.13
N PRO A 183 0.62 -14.04 9.93
CA PRO A 183 0.94 -15.29 9.23
C PRO A 183 2.44 -15.45 9.01
N ASP A 184 2.93 -16.68 9.23
CA ASP A 184 4.31 -17.03 8.90
C ASP A 184 4.48 -16.97 7.36
N GLY A 185 5.70 -16.71 6.89
CA GLY A 185 5.99 -16.65 5.45
C GLY A 185 5.51 -15.40 4.72
N VAL A 186 4.63 -14.58 5.32
CA VAL A 186 4.08 -13.36 4.71
C VAL A 186 4.93 -12.14 5.08
N PRO A 187 5.63 -11.48 4.15
CA PRO A 187 6.35 -10.23 4.43
C PRO A 187 5.38 -9.10 4.80
N GLY A 188 5.81 -8.12 5.64
CA GLY A 188 4.93 -7.06 6.13
C GLY A 188 4.21 -6.27 5.03
N ARG A 189 4.90 -5.91 3.94
CA ARG A 189 4.31 -5.17 2.81
C ARG A 189 3.31 -5.97 1.96
N PHE A 190 3.21 -7.30 2.17
CA PHE A 190 2.25 -8.22 1.56
C PHE A 190 1.18 -8.70 2.54
N SER A 191 1.00 -8.03 3.67
CA SER A 191 0.13 -8.52 4.75
C SER A 191 -1.23 -7.83 4.84
N VAL A 192 -1.58 -6.99 3.88
CA VAL A 192 -2.85 -6.24 3.90
C VAL A 192 -4.06 -7.18 3.95
N LEU A 193 -4.02 -8.29 3.22
CA LEU A 193 -5.09 -9.30 3.17
C LEU A 193 -4.98 -10.36 4.30
N SER A 194 -4.25 -10.06 5.36
CA SER A 194 -4.11 -10.92 6.54
C SER A 194 -4.73 -10.26 7.78
N THR A 195 -4.55 -10.88 8.93
CA THR A 195 -4.91 -10.32 10.24
C THR A 195 -4.35 -8.91 10.47
N VAL A 196 -3.26 -8.53 9.77
CA VAL A 196 -2.61 -7.20 9.90
C VAL A 196 -3.48 -6.09 9.33
N GLY A 197 -4.01 -6.26 8.12
CA GLY A 197 -4.87 -5.25 7.48
C GLY A 197 -6.33 -5.41 7.87
N LEU A 198 -6.83 -6.67 7.87
CA LEU A 198 -8.26 -6.93 8.02
C LEU A 198 -8.79 -6.71 9.44
N ALA A 199 -7.96 -6.76 10.50
CA ALA A 199 -8.44 -6.53 11.86
C ALA A 199 -8.91 -5.08 12.08
N ALA A 200 -8.20 -4.10 11.52
CA ALA A 200 -8.63 -2.70 11.54
C ALA A 200 -9.94 -2.51 10.77
N ALA A 201 -10.04 -3.08 9.56
CA ALA A 201 -11.25 -3.02 8.76
C ALA A 201 -12.45 -3.68 9.45
N ALA A 202 -12.26 -4.84 10.10
CA ALA A 202 -13.30 -5.53 10.85
C ALA A 202 -13.83 -4.70 12.02
N LEU A 203 -12.94 -4.04 12.82
CA LEU A 203 -13.35 -3.15 13.91
C LEU A 203 -14.15 -1.95 13.38
N GLN A 204 -13.79 -1.45 12.20
CA GLN A 204 -14.49 -0.34 11.54
C GLN A 204 -15.83 -0.77 10.91
N GLY A 205 -16.21 -2.04 11.03
CA GLY A 205 -17.51 -2.55 10.59
C GLY A 205 -17.55 -2.94 9.10
N HIS A 206 -16.41 -2.98 8.40
CA HIS A 206 -16.35 -3.35 6.99
C HIS A 206 -16.54 -4.85 6.78
N ASP A 207 -17.08 -5.20 5.62
CA ASP A 207 -17.24 -6.58 5.18
C ASP A 207 -15.90 -7.16 4.70
N ILE A 208 -15.13 -7.71 5.66
CA ILE A 208 -13.83 -8.32 5.37
C ILE A 208 -13.93 -9.60 4.54
N ASP A 209 -15.11 -10.25 4.48
CA ASP A 209 -15.33 -11.38 3.55
C ASP A 209 -15.38 -10.86 2.12
N ALA A 210 -16.06 -9.74 1.87
CA ALA A 210 -16.09 -9.12 0.54
C ALA A 210 -14.69 -8.68 0.06
N ILE A 211 -13.82 -8.17 0.97
CA ILE A 211 -12.41 -7.87 0.65
C ILE A 211 -11.69 -9.15 0.19
N VAL A 212 -11.84 -10.24 0.95
CA VAL A 212 -11.21 -11.53 0.65
C VAL A 212 -11.78 -12.14 -0.64
N GLU A 213 -13.08 -12.00 -0.89
CA GLU A 213 -13.73 -12.46 -2.14
C GLU A 213 -13.19 -11.70 -3.36
N GLY A 214 -13.02 -10.38 -3.28
CA GLY A 214 -12.41 -9.58 -4.34
C GLY A 214 -10.96 -10.01 -4.63
N ALA A 215 -10.18 -10.26 -3.59
CA ALA A 215 -8.82 -10.78 -3.73
C ALA A 215 -8.79 -12.18 -4.36
N ALA A 216 -9.72 -13.08 -4.00
CA ALA A 216 -9.84 -14.39 -4.59
C ALA A 216 -10.27 -14.34 -6.08
N ALA A 217 -11.09 -13.36 -6.45
CA ALA A 217 -11.45 -13.14 -7.85
C ALA A 217 -10.22 -12.68 -8.67
N ALA A 218 -9.42 -11.76 -8.14
CA ALA A 218 -8.17 -11.35 -8.79
C ALA A 218 -7.15 -12.49 -8.91
N GLU A 219 -7.08 -13.38 -7.93
CA GLU A 219 -6.26 -14.58 -8.00
C GLU A 219 -6.72 -15.51 -9.13
N ALA A 220 -8.02 -15.72 -9.27
CA ALA A 220 -8.60 -16.56 -10.32
C ALA A 220 -8.33 -16.03 -11.75
N ASP A 221 -8.05 -14.74 -11.89
CA ASP A 221 -7.65 -14.07 -13.14
C ASP A 221 -6.14 -14.16 -13.44
N LEU A 222 -5.34 -14.79 -12.57
CA LEU A 222 -3.93 -15.03 -12.87
C LEU A 222 -3.81 -16.15 -13.92
N ALA A 223 -3.14 -15.85 -15.02
CA ALA A 223 -2.94 -16.73 -16.15
C ALA A 223 -1.50 -16.69 -16.66
N PRO A 224 -1.00 -17.74 -17.33
CA PRO A 224 0.37 -17.78 -17.84
C PRO A 224 0.58 -16.87 -19.07
N SER A 225 -0.12 -15.74 -19.15
CA SER A 225 -0.03 -14.76 -20.21
C SER A 225 -0.37 -13.38 -19.72
N LEU A 226 0.43 -12.37 -20.11
CA LEU A 226 0.14 -10.97 -19.83
C LEU A 226 -1.11 -10.45 -20.57
N TYR A 227 -1.55 -11.15 -21.62
CA TYR A 227 -2.76 -10.80 -22.38
C TYR A 227 -4.05 -11.34 -21.75
N GLU A 228 -3.95 -12.24 -20.79
CA GLU A 228 -5.07 -12.89 -20.11
C GLU A 228 -5.16 -12.53 -18.61
N SER A 229 -4.10 -11.88 -18.04
CA SER A 229 -4.05 -11.48 -16.65
C SER A 229 -3.77 -9.98 -16.51
N PRO A 230 -4.75 -9.16 -16.05
CA PRO A 230 -4.56 -7.72 -15.85
C PRO A 230 -3.40 -7.38 -14.89
N ALA A 231 -3.26 -8.11 -13.79
CA ALA A 231 -2.16 -7.94 -12.85
C ALA A 231 -0.80 -8.17 -13.52
N TYR A 232 -0.69 -9.22 -14.32
CA TYR A 232 0.56 -9.54 -15.03
C TYR A 232 0.83 -8.58 -16.19
N ALA A 233 -0.21 -8.10 -16.88
CA ALA A 233 -0.05 -7.05 -17.88
C ALA A 233 0.62 -5.80 -17.28
N TYR A 234 0.16 -5.38 -16.10
CA TYR A 234 0.73 -4.24 -15.39
C TYR A 234 2.19 -4.48 -14.96
N GLY A 235 2.47 -5.58 -14.26
CA GLY A 235 3.82 -5.92 -13.79
C GLY A 235 4.82 -6.06 -14.95
N ALA A 236 4.41 -6.72 -16.03
CA ALA A 236 5.22 -6.94 -17.21
C ALA A 236 5.53 -5.64 -17.97
N ILE A 237 4.54 -4.76 -18.15
CA ILE A 237 4.75 -3.48 -18.85
C ILE A 237 5.63 -2.54 -18.04
N ALA A 238 5.46 -2.49 -16.70
CA ALA A 238 6.29 -1.69 -15.82
C ALA A 238 7.76 -2.14 -15.89
N TYR A 239 8.02 -3.45 -15.78
CA TYR A 239 9.34 -4.04 -16.01
C TYR A 239 9.91 -3.68 -17.40
N ALA A 240 9.10 -3.84 -18.44
CA ALA A 240 9.54 -3.59 -19.81
C ALA A 240 9.90 -2.13 -20.08
N LEU A 241 9.23 -1.19 -19.43
CA LEU A 241 9.51 0.24 -19.51
C LEU A 241 10.76 0.62 -18.71
N ASP A 242 10.96 0.04 -17.50
CA ASP A 242 12.16 0.28 -16.69
C ASP A 242 13.44 -0.09 -17.44
N VAL A 243 13.51 -1.29 -17.99
CA VAL A 243 14.68 -1.74 -18.77
C VAL A 243 14.93 -0.92 -20.05
N ARG A 244 13.99 -0.03 -20.41
CA ARG A 244 14.09 0.95 -21.51
C ARG A 244 14.37 2.36 -21.05
N GLY A 245 14.49 2.59 -19.74
CA GLY A 245 14.88 3.86 -19.15
C GLY A 245 13.76 4.66 -18.48
N ALA A 246 12.53 4.12 -18.38
CA ALA A 246 11.48 4.69 -17.52
C ALA A 246 11.66 4.20 -16.08
N GLY A 247 12.71 4.68 -15.41
CA GLY A 247 13.09 4.26 -14.07
C GLY A 247 12.24 4.84 -12.92
N ILE A 248 11.17 5.57 -13.25
CA ILE A 248 10.21 6.14 -12.29
C ILE A 248 8.80 5.63 -12.63
N ASN A 249 8.06 5.19 -11.63
CA ASN A 249 6.66 4.79 -11.73
C ASN A 249 5.80 5.69 -10.85
N ALA A 250 5.06 6.63 -11.46
CA ALA A 250 4.17 7.52 -10.75
C ALA A 250 2.77 6.90 -10.66
N MET A 251 2.39 6.46 -9.46
CA MET A 251 1.06 5.93 -9.14
C MET A 251 0.13 7.10 -8.82
N MET A 252 -0.91 7.30 -9.65
CA MET A 252 -1.81 8.46 -9.62
C MET A 252 -3.28 8.02 -9.65
N PRO A 253 -3.86 7.59 -8.51
CA PRO A 253 -5.30 7.38 -8.41
C PRO A 253 -6.06 8.70 -8.52
N TYR A 254 -7.29 8.63 -9.02
CA TYR A 254 -8.19 9.78 -9.21
C TYR A 254 -9.29 9.87 -8.15
N GLU A 255 -9.51 8.83 -7.40
CA GLU A 255 -10.34 8.85 -6.20
C GLU A 255 -9.50 9.33 -5.00
N GLU A 256 -9.97 10.40 -4.31
CA GLU A 256 -9.33 10.96 -3.10
C GLU A 256 -9.09 9.87 -2.04
N SER A 257 -10.06 8.97 -1.89
CA SER A 257 -10.01 7.84 -0.96
C SER A 257 -8.90 6.82 -1.26
N LEU A 258 -8.29 6.85 -2.46
CA LEU A 258 -7.17 6.01 -2.85
C LEU A 258 -5.79 6.71 -2.71
N GLU A 259 -5.70 7.87 -2.06
CA GLU A 259 -4.40 8.53 -1.83
C GLU A 259 -3.43 7.60 -1.08
N THR A 260 -3.89 7.00 0.01
CA THR A 260 -3.09 6.08 0.83
C THR A 260 -2.73 4.78 0.09
N PHE A 261 -3.56 4.36 -0.88
CA PHE A 261 -3.21 3.25 -1.78
C PHE A 261 -1.91 3.54 -2.56
N ALA A 262 -1.72 4.76 -3.05
CA ALA A 262 -0.48 5.13 -3.74
C ALA A 262 0.75 5.04 -2.81
N GLU A 263 0.59 5.31 -1.51
CA GLU A 263 1.63 5.16 -0.51
C GLU A 263 1.94 3.68 -0.21
N TRP A 264 0.91 2.87 0.01
CA TRP A 264 1.05 1.43 0.19
C TRP A 264 1.74 0.78 -1.01
N TYR A 265 1.31 1.13 -2.24
CA TYR A 265 1.94 0.66 -3.46
C TYR A 265 3.41 1.07 -3.53
N ALA A 266 3.76 2.28 -3.14
CA ALA A 266 5.13 2.75 -3.15
C ALA A 266 6.04 1.90 -2.25
N GLN A 267 5.59 1.52 -1.05
CA GLN A 267 6.32 0.60 -0.20
C GLN A 267 6.41 -0.80 -0.82
N LEU A 268 5.27 -1.33 -1.27
CA LEU A 268 5.21 -2.65 -1.89
C LEU A 268 6.23 -2.78 -3.04
N TRP A 269 6.24 -1.82 -3.96
CA TRP A 269 7.09 -1.81 -5.15
C TRP A 269 8.56 -1.59 -4.81
N ALA A 270 8.87 -0.56 -4.01
CA ALA A 270 10.25 -0.18 -3.69
C ALA A 270 11.01 -1.27 -2.92
N GLU A 271 10.43 -1.79 -1.84
CA GLU A 271 11.08 -2.80 -1.00
C GLU A 271 11.19 -4.16 -1.71
N SER A 272 10.28 -4.45 -2.63
CA SER A 272 10.26 -5.72 -3.36
C SER A 272 11.26 -5.74 -4.52
N LEU A 273 11.42 -4.64 -5.24
CA LEU A 273 12.17 -4.60 -6.51
C LEU A 273 13.49 -3.83 -6.45
N GLY A 274 13.68 -2.96 -5.45
CA GLY A 274 14.89 -2.14 -5.30
C GLY A 274 16.11 -2.94 -4.87
N LYS A 275 16.69 -3.75 -5.78
CA LYS A 275 17.81 -4.64 -5.51
C LYS A 275 18.78 -4.66 -6.68
N ASP A 276 20.08 -4.84 -6.40
CA ASP A 276 21.15 -4.98 -7.40
C ASP A 276 21.21 -3.85 -8.44
N GLY A 277 20.73 -2.66 -8.08
CA GLY A 277 20.64 -1.50 -8.97
C GLY A 277 19.47 -1.55 -9.95
N LEU A 278 18.49 -2.42 -9.71
CA LEU A 278 17.27 -2.60 -10.49
C LEU A 278 16.05 -2.02 -9.74
N GLY A 279 14.93 -1.92 -10.44
CA GLY A 279 13.66 -1.48 -9.92
C GLY A 279 13.39 0.01 -10.12
N GLN A 280 12.14 0.32 -10.47
CA GLN A 280 11.68 1.71 -10.62
C GLN A 280 11.51 2.38 -9.25
N THR A 281 11.80 3.69 -9.22
CA THR A 281 11.43 4.54 -8.08
C THR A 281 9.92 4.83 -8.14
N PRO A 282 9.12 4.38 -7.17
CA PRO A 282 7.71 4.74 -7.12
C PRO A 282 7.54 6.18 -6.64
N VAL A 283 6.62 6.91 -7.27
CA VAL A 283 6.22 8.27 -6.88
C VAL A 283 4.73 8.26 -6.59
N ARG A 284 4.32 8.87 -5.49
CA ARG A 284 2.93 9.07 -5.13
C ARG A 284 2.41 10.33 -5.79
N ALA A 285 1.25 10.25 -6.39
CA ALA A 285 0.51 11.38 -6.93
C ALA A 285 -0.98 11.14 -6.75
N LEU A 286 -1.78 12.21 -6.82
CA LEU A 286 -3.24 12.17 -6.70
C LEU A 286 -3.87 12.99 -7.84
N GLY A 287 -4.69 12.37 -8.66
CA GLY A 287 -5.54 13.07 -9.62
C GLY A 287 -6.83 13.58 -8.91
N ALA A 288 -7.38 14.75 -9.24
CA ALA A 288 -6.82 15.76 -10.16
C ALA A 288 -5.83 16.73 -9.48
N THR A 289 -5.63 16.61 -8.15
CA THR A 289 -4.83 17.52 -7.33
C THR A 289 -3.42 17.72 -7.90
N ASP A 290 -2.72 16.65 -8.24
CA ASP A 290 -1.35 16.71 -8.73
C ASP A 290 -1.22 17.03 -10.22
N GLN A 291 -2.32 17.18 -10.94
CA GLN A 291 -2.29 17.87 -12.23
C GLN A 291 -1.84 19.34 -12.06
N HIS A 292 -2.15 19.95 -10.92
CA HIS A 292 -1.79 21.34 -10.59
C HIS A 292 -0.44 21.48 -9.89
N SER A 293 0.25 20.37 -9.58
CA SER A 293 1.55 20.38 -8.92
C SER A 293 2.65 19.66 -9.70
N GLN A 294 2.41 18.45 -10.21
CA GLN A 294 3.43 17.55 -10.75
C GLN A 294 3.35 17.37 -12.28
N LEU A 295 2.17 17.55 -12.91
CA LEU A 295 1.94 17.25 -14.31
C LEU A 295 2.87 18.02 -15.27
N GLN A 296 3.28 19.25 -14.90
CA GLN A 296 4.24 20.03 -15.70
C GLN A 296 5.55 19.26 -15.88
N LEU A 297 6.07 18.66 -14.81
CA LEU A 297 7.30 17.85 -14.85
C LEU A 297 7.07 16.53 -15.59
N TYR A 298 5.93 15.88 -15.35
CA TYR A 298 5.62 14.64 -16.04
C TYR A 298 5.58 14.84 -17.54
N ARG A 299 4.85 15.85 -18.01
CA ARG A 299 4.60 16.09 -19.44
C ARG A 299 5.77 16.74 -20.19
N ALA A 300 6.56 17.59 -19.53
CA ALA A 300 7.59 18.40 -20.19
C ALA A 300 9.02 18.21 -19.63
N GLY A 301 9.18 17.34 -18.66
CA GLY A 301 10.48 16.95 -18.12
C GLY A 301 11.12 15.79 -18.90
N PRO A 302 12.13 15.11 -18.32
CA PRO A 302 12.74 13.95 -18.93
C PRO A 302 11.75 12.79 -19.14
N ASN A 303 11.87 12.05 -20.23
CA ASN A 303 11.07 10.86 -20.51
C ASN A 303 11.67 9.62 -19.80
N ASP A 304 11.82 9.71 -18.50
CA ASP A 304 12.42 8.70 -17.61
C ASP A 304 11.41 8.03 -16.68
N LYS A 305 10.12 8.18 -16.96
CA LYS A 305 9.02 7.72 -16.12
C LYS A 305 7.86 7.12 -16.89
N MET A 306 7.07 6.31 -16.20
CA MET A 306 5.70 5.99 -16.57
C MET A 306 4.73 6.59 -15.56
N VAL A 307 3.50 6.87 -15.98
CA VAL A 307 2.41 7.29 -15.09
C VAL A 307 1.34 6.21 -15.09
N THR A 308 0.99 5.72 -13.92
CA THR A 308 -0.09 4.77 -13.72
C THR A 308 -1.32 5.52 -13.21
N LEU A 309 -2.33 5.65 -14.05
CA LEU A 309 -3.60 6.30 -13.73
C LEU A 309 -4.58 5.25 -13.23
N VAL A 310 -5.18 5.46 -12.06
CA VAL A 310 -6.16 4.53 -11.46
C VAL A 310 -7.49 5.25 -11.31
N ARG A 311 -8.62 4.60 -11.69
CA ARG A 311 -9.96 5.13 -11.45
C ARG A 311 -10.97 4.02 -11.11
N ALA A 312 -12.08 4.42 -10.46
CA ALA A 312 -13.27 3.62 -10.36
C ALA A 312 -14.24 3.95 -11.53
N ALA A 313 -14.86 2.91 -12.09
CA ALA A 313 -15.85 3.08 -13.16
C ALA A 313 -17.21 3.56 -12.61
N ASP A 314 -17.55 3.15 -11.38
CA ASP A 314 -18.78 3.55 -10.69
C ASP A 314 -18.44 4.28 -9.40
N ARG A 315 -19.11 5.40 -9.14
CA ARG A 315 -18.95 6.24 -7.95
C ARG A 315 -20.23 6.99 -7.64
N GLU A 316 -20.43 7.37 -6.40
CA GLU A 316 -21.45 8.37 -6.05
C GLU A 316 -21.11 9.71 -6.68
N ASP A 317 -22.14 10.45 -7.12
CA ASP A 317 -21.91 11.66 -7.88
C ASP A 317 -22.71 12.84 -7.30
N THR A 318 -22.16 14.05 -7.51
CA THR A 318 -22.75 15.29 -7.02
C THR A 318 -22.97 16.27 -8.18
N PRO A 319 -24.22 16.72 -8.42
CA PRO A 319 -24.51 17.65 -9.49
C PRO A 319 -23.90 19.05 -9.23
N ILE A 320 -23.34 19.65 -10.27
CA ILE A 320 -22.87 21.04 -10.26
C ILE A 320 -24.06 21.95 -10.54
N PRO A 321 -24.40 22.90 -9.65
CA PRO A 321 -25.49 23.85 -9.88
C PRO A 321 -25.27 24.71 -11.13
N GLU A 322 -26.34 25.14 -11.74
CA GLU A 322 -26.30 26.19 -12.81
C GLU A 322 -25.57 27.42 -12.29
N THR A 323 -24.78 28.06 -13.14
CA THR A 323 -24.00 29.24 -12.79
C THR A 323 -24.08 30.33 -13.81
N ASP A 324 -24.10 31.59 -13.35
CA ASP A 324 -24.00 32.79 -14.13
C ASP A 324 -22.56 33.38 -14.16
N LEU A 325 -21.58 32.64 -13.61
CA LEU A 325 -20.18 33.03 -13.66
C LEU A 325 -19.67 33.00 -15.11
N ASP A 326 -19.11 34.15 -15.54
CA ASP A 326 -18.63 34.31 -16.91
C ASP A 326 -17.53 33.28 -17.26
N GLY A 327 -17.70 32.61 -18.39
CA GLY A 327 -16.77 31.57 -18.85
C GLY A 327 -16.94 30.19 -18.24
N LEU A 328 -17.84 30.00 -17.23
CA LEU A 328 -18.06 28.74 -16.55
C LEU A 328 -19.43 28.11 -16.83
N SER A 329 -20.20 28.63 -17.74
CA SER A 329 -21.55 28.13 -18.08
C SER A 329 -21.57 26.68 -18.58
N TYR A 330 -20.42 26.14 -19.02
CA TYR A 330 -20.30 24.76 -19.47
C TYR A 330 -20.29 23.74 -18.28
N LEU A 331 -20.08 24.22 -17.05
CA LEU A 331 -20.11 23.38 -15.85
C LEU A 331 -21.53 23.16 -15.32
N GLY A 332 -22.43 24.16 -15.55
CA GLY A 332 -23.79 24.08 -15.05
C GLY A 332 -24.58 22.95 -15.71
N GLY A 333 -25.19 22.10 -14.89
CA GLY A 333 -25.90 20.90 -15.30
C GLY A 333 -25.05 19.65 -15.51
N SER A 334 -23.72 19.73 -15.36
CA SER A 334 -22.81 18.60 -15.23
C SER A 334 -22.71 18.16 -13.77
N SER A 335 -21.86 17.18 -13.50
CA SER A 335 -21.56 16.69 -12.14
C SER A 335 -20.06 16.76 -11.83
N LEU A 336 -19.69 16.58 -10.55
CA LEU A 336 -18.28 16.48 -10.13
C LEU A 336 -17.62 15.24 -10.71
N GLY A 337 -18.36 14.12 -10.80
CA GLY A 337 -17.87 12.87 -11.39
C GLY A 337 -17.60 13.03 -12.90
N GLU A 338 -18.52 13.68 -13.66
CA GLU A 338 -18.29 13.97 -15.07
C GLU A 338 -17.07 14.87 -15.30
N LEU A 339 -16.84 15.85 -14.40
CA LEU A 339 -15.65 16.70 -14.47
C LEU A 339 -14.38 15.90 -14.18
N LEU A 340 -14.37 15.07 -13.14
CA LEU A 340 -13.23 14.23 -12.78
C LEU A 340 -12.88 13.24 -13.90
N ASP A 341 -13.88 12.61 -14.54
CA ASP A 341 -13.67 11.75 -15.70
C ASP A 341 -13.09 12.51 -16.90
N ALA A 342 -13.56 13.73 -17.15
CA ALA A 342 -13.01 14.57 -18.22
C ALA A 342 -11.55 14.96 -17.94
N GLU A 343 -11.18 15.24 -16.70
CA GLU A 343 -9.81 15.54 -16.29
C GLU A 343 -8.91 14.31 -16.37
N PHE A 344 -9.41 13.13 -16.00
CA PHE A 344 -8.72 11.86 -16.19
C PHE A 344 -8.38 11.61 -17.66
N GLU A 345 -9.40 11.60 -18.53
CA GLU A 345 -9.24 11.35 -19.97
C GLU A 345 -8.32 12.39 -20.64
N ALA A 346 -8.46 13.67 -20.24
CA ALA A 346 -7.62 14.74 -20.76
C ALA A 346 -6.15 14.59 -20.32
N THR A 347 -5.90 14.16 -19.10
CA THR A 347 -4.55 13.94 -18.59
C THR A 347 -3.90 12.74 -19.26
N GLU A 348 -4.60 11.62 -19.37
CA GLU A 348 -4.15 10.43 -20.10
C GLU A 348 -3.76 10.78 -21.53
N ALA A 349 -4.65 11.44 -22.26
CA ALA A 349 -4.41 11.87 -23.64
C ALA A 349 -3.27 12.89 -23.74
N SER A 350 -3.14 13.79 -22.77
CA SER A 350 -2.08 14.80 -22.73
C SER A 350 -0.70 14.19 -22.53
N LEU A 351 -0.58 13.14 -21.70
CA LEU A 351 0.66 12.38 -21.49
C LEU A 351 1.03 11.63 -22.78
N ALA A 352 0.10 10.93 -23.40
CA ALA A 352 0.30 10.25 -24.67
C ALA A 352 0.72 11.21 -25.79
N ALA A 353 0.11 12.40 -25.88
CA ALA A 353 0.49 13.44 -26.83
C ALA A 353 1.87 14.06 -26.59
N ALA A 354 2.47 13.81 -25.44
CA ALA A 354 3.84 14.19 -25.08
C ALA A 354 4.81 13.02 -25.17
N ASP A 355 4.43 11.93 -25.85
CA ASP A 355 5.19 10.69 -25.99
C ASP A 355 5.59 10.04 -24.64
N LEU A 356 4.83 10.34 -23.56
CA LEU A 356 5.11 9.78 -22.22
C LEU A 356 4.32 8.50 -21.99
N PRO A 357 4.97 7.37 -21.62
CA PRO A 357 4.26 6.13 -21.36
C PRO A 357 3.34 6.27 -20.15
N ASN A 358 2.09 5.87 -20.33
CA ASN A 358 1.13 5.78 -19.25
C ASN A 358 0.28 4.53 -19.37
N VAL A 359 -0.23 4.08 -18.22
CA VAL A 359 -1.06 2.88 -18.07
C VAL A 359 -2.31 3.25 -17.30
N ARG A 360 -3.46 2.76 -17.72
CA ARG A 360 -4.72 2.90 -17.01
C ARG A 360 -5.06 1.62 -16.28
N ILE A 361 -5.38 1.75 -15.00
CA ILE A 361 -6.02 0.72 -14.18
C ILE A 361 -7.44 1.19 -13.87
N GLU A 362 -8.41 0.34 -14.10
CA GLU A 362 -9.81 0.60 -13.82
C GLU A 362 -10.39 -0.52 -12.97
N ILE A 363 -10.93 -0.15 -11.79
CA ILE A 363 -11.74 -1.02 -10.93
C ILE A 363 -13.21 -0.67 -11.11
N ASP A 364 -14.12 -1.57 -10.74
CA ASP A 364 -15.54 -1.30 -10.91
C ASP A 364 -16.01 -0.25 -9.90
N SER A 365 -15.66 -0.35 -8.63
CA SER A 365 -15.99 0.59 -7.55
C SER A 365 -14.90 0.60 -6.48
N VAL A 366 -14.86 1.68 -5.66
CA VAL A 366 -14.09 1.70 -4.40
C VAL A 366 -15.02 1.20 -3.29
N ASP A 367 -15.07 -0.11 -3.14
CA ASP A 367 -15.76 -0.83 -2.08
C ASP A 367 -14.88 -1.98 -1.58
N GLU A 368 -15.36 -2.74 -0.62
CA GLU A 368 -14.61 -3.84 -0.03
C GLU A 368 -14.12 -4.85 -1.07
N TYR A 369 -14.99 -5.21 -2.02
CA TYR A 369 -14.66 -6.17 -3.08
C TYR A 369 -13.62 -5.58 -4.06
N GLY A 370 -13.85 -4.36 -4.56
CA GLY A 370 -12.96 -3.67 -5.50
C GLY A 370 -11.58 -3.41 -4.91
N LEU A 371 -11.51 -3.09 -3.61
CA LEU A 371 -10.24 -2.94 -2.89
C LEU A 371 -9.49 -4.27 -2.75
N GLY A 372 -10.20 -5.34 -2.41
CA GLY A 372 -9.60 -6.68 -2.36
C GLY A 372 -8.99 -7.08 -3.70
N GLU A 373 -9.72 -6.84 -4.79
CA GLU A 373 -9.27 -7.10 -6.17
C GLU A 373 -8.03 -6.24 -6.52
N LEU A 374 -8.06 -4.93 -6.23
CA LEU A 374 -6.95 -4.01 -6.53
C LEU A 374 -5.68 -4.36 -5.75
N LEU A 375 -5.80 -4.55 -4.45
CA LEU A 375 -4.66 -4.83 -3.56
C LEU A 375 -3.97 -6.14 -3.94
N TYR A 376 -4.74 -7.22 -4.11
CA TYR A 376 -4.19 -8.50 -4.54
C TYR A 376 -3.52 -8.42 -5.92
N SER A 377 -4.15 -7.72 -6.87
CA SER A 377 -3.61 -7.54 -8.21
C SER A 377 -2.26 -6.83 -8.19
N MET A 378 -2.07 -5.83 -7.33
CA MET A 378 -0.79 -5.13 -7.21
C MET A 378 0.27 -5.99 -6.51
N GLU A 379 -0.11 -6.82 -5.54
CA GLU A 379 0.80 -7.81 -4.94
C GLU A 379 1.27 -8.82 -6.00
N ALA A 380 0.36 -9.40 -6.77
CA ALA A 380 0.68 -10.35 -7.84
C ALA A 380 1.54 -9.73 -8.96
N ALA A 381 1.23 -8.48 -9.37
CA ALA A 381 2.01 -7.71 -10.34
C ALA A 381 3.44 -7.47 -9.85
N THR A 382 3.60 -7.16 -8.56
CA THR A 382 4.91 -6.93 -7.94
C THR A 382 5.73 -8.21 -7.86
N VAL A 383 5.10 -9.34 -7.52
CA VAL A 383 5.78 -10.64 -7.50
C VAL A 383 6.21 -11.04 -8.91
N LEU A 384 5.33 -10.88 -9.92
CA LEU A 384 5.70 -11.11 -11.32
C LEU A 384 6.89 -10.24 -11.75
N ALA A 385 6.85 -8.94 -11.44
CA ALA A 385 7.96 -8.05 -11.79
C ALA A 385 9.27 -8.50 -11.14
N GLY A 386 9.24 -8.99 -9.90
CA GLY A 386 10.40 -9.56 -9.23
C GLY A 386 10.99 -10.77 -9.93
N GLU A 387 10.15 -11.69 -10.40
CA GLU A 387 10.56 -12.83 -11.23
C GLU A 387 11.17 -12.37 -12.56
N LEU A 388 10.58 -11.35 -13.20
CA LEU A 388 11.12 -10.80 -14.44
C LEU A 388 12.47 -10.08 -14.25
N TYR A 389 12.72 -9.46 -13.10
CA TYR A 389 14.01 -8.88 -12.73
C TYR A 389 15.03 -9.91 -12.26
N ASP A 390 14.60 -11.13 -11.94
CA ASP A 390 15.43 -12.17 -11.30
C ASP A 390 15.98 -11.70 -9.93
N VAL A 391 15.13 -11.08 -9.09
CA VAL A 391 15.48 -10.61 -7.75
C VAL A 391 14.66 -11.32 -6.68
N ASP A 392 15.21 -11.44 -5.46
CA ASP A 392 14.45 -11.94 -4.32
C ASP A 392 13.46 -10.86 -3.85
N THR A 393 12.20 -11.00 -4.29
CA THR A 393 11.10 -10.06 -4.05
C THR A 393 10.79 -9.88 -2.56
N PHE A 394 11.04 -10.87 -1.73
CA PHE A 394 10.51 -10.96 -0.37
C PHE A 394 11.47 -10.53 0.75
N VAL A 395 12.71 -10.19 0.43
CA VAL A 395 13.71 -9.67 1.36
C VAL A 395 13.98 -8.18 1.13
N GLN A 396 14.47 -7.48 2.16
CA GLN A 396 14.86 -6.06 2.09
C GLN A 396 16.11 -5.77 2.94
N PRO A 397 17.28 -6.29 2.58
CA PRO A 397 18.48 -6.21 3.41
C PRO A 397 19.01 -4.77 3.58
N ALA A 398 18.74 -3.88 2.64
CA ALA A 398 19.26 -2.50 2.65
C ALA A 398 18.74 -1.65 3.82
N VAL A 399 17.54 -1.94 4.34
CA VAL A 399 16.94 -1.18 5.45
C VAL A 399 17.55 -1.53 6.82
N GLU A 400 18.25 -2.67 6.93
CA GLU A 400 18.80 -3.14 8.20
C GLU A 400 19.97 -2.28 8.68
N TRP A 401 20.72 -1.66 7.78
CA TRP A 401 21.83 -0.78 8.13
C TRP A 401 21.36 0.38 9.02
N GLY A 402 20.31 1.10 8.61
CA GLY A 402 19.76 2.23 9.37
C GLY A 402 19.22 1.83 10.74
N LYS A 403 18.53 0.69 10.83
CA LYS A 403 18.01 0.16 12.10
C LYS A 403 19.12 -0.15 13.10
N LYS A 404 20.21 -0.78 12.66
CA LYS A 404 21.38 -1.07 13.51
C LYS A 404 22.06 0.22 13.96
N ALA A 405 22.25 1.18 13.04
CA ALA A 405 22.83 2.49 13.36
C ALA A 405 22.01 3.21 14.44
N ALA A 406 20.68 3.33 14.25
CA ALA A 406 19.80 3.97 15.22
C ALA A 406 19.83 3.29 16.59
N ARG A 407 19.80 1.95 16.61
CA ARG A 407 19.90 1.17 17.85
C ARG A 407 21.22 1.42 18.59
N GLY A 408 22.34 1.48 17.86
CA GLY A 408 23.65 1.77 18.43
C GLY A 408 23.74 3.18 19.01
N LEU A 409 23.21 4.18 18.31
CA LEU A 409 23.15 5.57 18.79
C LEU A 409 22.34 5.72 20.09
N LEU A 410 21.33 4.88 20.29
CA LEU A 410 20.54 4.83 21.54
C LEU A 410 21.19 3.94 22.64
N GLY A 411 22.39 3.42 22.42
CA GLY A 411 23.09 2.58 23.40
C GLY A 411 22.58 1.15 23.47
N GLY A 412 21.82 0.67 22.47
CA GLY A 412 21.25 -0.68 22.41
C GLY A 412 22.23 -1.76 21.94
N GLY A 413 23.52 -1.48 21.88
CA GLY A 413 24.61 -2.39 21.50
C GLY A 413 25.71 -1.70 20.71
N ASP A 414 26.80 -2.43 20.46
CA ASP A 414 27.91 -1.98 19.64
C ASP A 414 27.67 -2.40 18.18
N PHE A 415 27.49 -1.42 17.30
CA PHE A 415 27.25 -1.61 15.87
C PHE A 415 28.20 -0.73 15.03
N GLU A 416 28.88 -1.32 14.06
CA GLU A 416 29.76 -0.60 13.12
C GLU A 416 29.02 0.50 12.38
N GLU A 417 27.72 0.30 12.11
CA GLU A 417 26.85 1.26 11.46
C GLU A 417 26.66 2.53 12.29
N ALA A 418 26.63 2.43 13.63
CA ALA A 418 26.55 3.58 14.52
C ALA A 418 27.84 4.38 14.54
N ASP A 419 29.01 3.71 14.51
CA ASP A 419 30.32 4.36 14.39
C ASP A 419 30.45 5.14 13.07
N ALA A 420 29.99 4.56 11.97
CA ALA A 420 29.97 5.18 10.65
C ALA A 420 29.14 6.47 10.59
N VAL A 421 28.08 6.61 11.40
CA VAL A 421 27.29 7.85 11.49
C VAL A 421 28.14 9.02 11.99
N ALA A 422 29.07 8.78 12.93
CA ALA A 422 29.97 9.82 13.45
C ALA A 422 31.00 10.28 12.40
N GLU A 423 31.35 9.44 11.44
CA GLU A 423 32.32 9.70 10.36
C GLU A 423 31.70 10.38 9.12
N LYS A 424 30.38 10.58 9.09
CA LYS A 424 29.70 11.22 7.93
C LYS A 424 30.24 12.61 7.66
N THR A 425 30.50 12.91 6.38
CA THR A 425 30.91 14.26 5.94
C THR A 425 29.78 15.26 6.13
N THR A 426 30.09 16.40 6.75
CA THR A 426 29.14 17.51 6.95
C THR A 426 29.67 18.79 6.33
N LEU A 427 28.84 19.49 5.57
CA LEU A 427 29.07 20.85 5.09
C LEU A 427 27.82 21.68 5.45
N THR A 428 27.97 22.55 6.44
CA THR A 428 26.90 23.49 6.87
C THR A 428 27.14 24.85 6.27
N ILE A 429 26.11 25.43 5.67
CA ILE A 429 26.10 26.82 5.17
C ILE A 429 25.07 27.56 6.03
N GLU A 430 25.51 28.64 6.69
CA GLU A 430 24.70 29.50 7.57
C GLU A 430 24.36 30.82 6.88
#